data_5464848ff289a88c542eee37423d49c1
#
_entry.id   5464848ff289a88c542eee37423d49c1
#
_cell.length_a   1.000
_cell.length_b   1.000
_cell.length_c   1.000
_cell.angle_alpha   90.00
_cell.angle_beta   90.00
_cell.angle_gamma   90.00
#
_symmetry.space_group_name_H-M   'P 1'
#
loop_
_entity.id
_entity.type
_entity.pdbx_description
1 polymer ?
#
loop_
_entity_poly.entity_id
_entity_poly.type
_entity_poly.pdbx_seq_one_letter_code
_entity_poly.pdbx_strand_id
1 'polypeptide(L)'
;MELFRNLWGIFWMLFFFGGSIFIHEFGHFWIAKKRGLRVPKFSIGFGPSLFSWKRGETTYCLALFPLGGYVALPQMGEIPILEGKGNDTMQPISFTSKCLVAVMGAVFNILFAFVLACLLWVVGLKTPAQERTRTLGYVLPTYNNVETPAAKAGLKQGDEILAVDGTPIEAFSDIEKRIILSTGHDKNQRPQAEVTYKRDGSIFKAILDLMRVQTNPVTKDEVRFSGIAAPQQELVIEAFEAGSFAEKSGLRKGDKLLRVNDVPLYSIMDLREYLNKKKPHTVTFLVERNSEKMRVPCETKTEIQTRGWLRYGNETDYIDGYEDEDGVYLLNTVGDKFSAIPNEGRILTCNGVSVQNAQQLSELIKTTTARSIMLEVESHGLRRIVVLLNDGETVTVHPAETVQRVGIAFAQPMRTVHESPFGQFKKAVGSTFETLGCLVNRNSDVKMKHLMGAPGIMRVLHRFSIDDFRRLLWFMVILNINLAILNLLPIPVLDGGHILFAVIEKLRRKPLPPKCILGIQNVFVMLFLGLMAYVIFFDLRRWQGDVQSEAAQRRLEKLQVPVHMK
;
A
#
# COMPACT_ATOMS: atom_id res chain seq x y z
N MET A 1 2.20 -25.34 6.01
CA MET A 1 1.14 -24.53 5.36
C MET A 1 1.68 -23.23 4.77
N GLU A 2 2.52 -22.50 5.49
CA GLU A 2 3.06 -21.20 5.05
C GLU A 2 3.95 -21.30 3.79
N LEU A 3 4.83 -22.30 3.71
CA LEU A 3 5.65 -22.55 2.52
C LEU A 3 4.80 -22.80 1.27
N PHE A 4 3.75 -23.62 1.40
CA PHE A 4 2.83 -23.91 0.28
C PHE A 4 2.11 -22.64 -0.18
N ARG A 5 1.64 -21.81 0.76
CA ARG A 5 0.99 -20.54 0.46
C ARG A 5 1.92 -19.57 -0.27
N ASN A 6 3.18 -19.50 0.14
CA ASN A 6 4.18 -18.66 -0.52
C ASN A 6 4.51 -19.17 -1.94
N LEU A 7 4.68 -20.48 -2.13
CA LEU A 7 4.91 -21.09 -3.46
C LEU A 7 3.71 -20.86 -4.39
N TRP A 8 2.49 -20.97 -3.87
CA TRP A 8 1.25 -20.65 -4.59
C TRP A 8 1.21 -19.17 -5.03
N GLY A 9 1.59 -18.27 -4.14
CA GLY A 9 1.71 -16.84 -4.46
C GLY A 9 2.74 -16.56 -5.55
N ILE A 10 3.92 -17.18 -5.47
CA ILE A 10 4.98 -17.06 -6.49
C ILE A 10 4.50 -17.60 -7.84
N PHE A 11 3.81 -18.75 -7.86
CA PHE A 11 3.26 -19.33 -9.09
C PHE A 11 2.31 -18.35 -9.80
N TRP A 12 1.31 -17.80 -9.09
CA TRP A 12 0.37 -16.86 -9.69
C TRP A 12 0.99 -15.53 -10.08
N MET A 13 1.93 -15.03 -9.28
CA MET A 13 2.70 -13.84 -9.62
C MET A 13 3.43 -14.03 -10.95
N LEU A 14 4.19 -15.11 -11.12
CA LEU A 14 4.93 -15.41 -12.34
C LEU A 14 3.98 -15.69 -13.52
N PHE A 15 2.87 -16.39 -13.28
CA PHE A 15 1.87 -16.71 -14.31
C PHE A 15 1.24 -15.45 -14.89
N PHE A 16 0.77 -14.53 -14.05
CA PHE A 16 0.10 -13.32 -14.53
C PHE A 16 1.08 -12.29 -15.08
N PHE A 17 2.21 -12.09 -14.41
CA PHE A 17 3.24 -11.17 -14.89
C PHE A 17 3.84 -11.65 -16.22
N GLY A 18 4.27 -12.90 -16.26
CA GLY A 18 4.78 -13.51 -17.50
C GLY A 18 3.70 -13.62 -18.59
N GLY A 19 2.44 -13.89 -18.19
CA GLY A 19 1.28 -13.91 -19.08
C GLY A 19 1.03 -12.56 -19.77
N SER A 20 1.14 -11.45 -19.03
CA SER A 20 0.99 -10.11 -19.61
C SER A 20 2.07 -9.81 -20.66
N ILE A 21 3.30 -10.19 -20.36
CA ILE A 21 4.43 -10.06 -21.30
C ILE A 21 4.22 -10.96 -22.52
N PHE A 22 3.85 -12.21 -22.29
CA PHE A 22 3.57 -13.16 -23.38
C PHE A 22 2.49 -12.63 -24.33
N ILE A 23 1.38 -12.15 -23.80
CA ILE A 23 0.25 -11.62 -24.59
C ILE A 23 0.70 -10.42 -25.41
N HIS A 24 1.49 -9.53 -24.83
CA HIS A 24 2.06 -8.36 -25.52
C HIS A 24 2.93 -8.79 -26.71
N GLU A 25 3.92 -9.63 -26.47
CA GLU A 25 4.83 -10.14 -27.50
C GLU A 25 4.10 -10.97 -28.55
N PHE A 26 3.08 -11.73 -28.12
CA PHE A 26 2.25 -12.50 -29.02
C PHE A 26 1.46 -11.60 -30.00
N GLY A 27 1.05 -10.39 -29.57
CA GLY A 27 0.42 -9.41 -30.43
C GLY A 27 1.33 -9.01 -31.60
N HIS A 28 2.59 -8.67 -31.31
CA HIS A 28 3.60 -8.36 -32.34
C HIS A 28 3.86 -9.55 -33.25
N PHE A 29 4.08 -10.71 -32.65
CA PHE A 29 4.34 -11.96 -33.36
C PHE A 29 3.22 -12.31 -34.35
N TRP A 30 1.97 -12.29 -33.88
CA TRP A 30 0.81 -12.69 -34.66
C TRP A 30 0.63 -11.81 -35.90
N ILE A 31 0.69 -10.47 -35.74
CA ILE A 31 0.51 -9.57 -36.87
C ILE A 31 1.73 -9.57 -37.81
N ALA A 32 2.96 -9.70 -37.28
CA ALA A 32 4.16 -9.85 -38.09
C ALA A 32 4.07 -11.06 -39.02
N LYS A 33 3.69 -12.21 -38.50
CA LYS A 33 3.47 -13.43 -39.32
C LYS A 33 2.36 -13.24 -40.35
N LYS A 34 1.24 -12.60 -39.95
CA LYS A 34 0.10 -12.33 -40.85
C LYS A 34 0.47 -11.34 -41.98
N ARG A 35 1.45 -10.48 -41.74
CA ARG A 35 1.99 -9.54 -42.76
C ARG A 35 3.16 -10.11 -43.54
N GLY A 36 3.51 -11.39 -43.35
CA GLY A 36 4.59 -12.07 -44.06
C GLY A 36 6.00 -11.63 -43.61
N LEU A 37 6.13 -11.04 -42.43
CA LEU A 37 7.44 -10.67 -41.89
C LEU A 37 8.17 -11.91 -41.37
N ARG A 38 9.47 -11.92 -41.52
CA ARG A 38 10.32 -12.97 -40.95
C ARG A 38 10.46 -12.77 -39.44
N VAL A 39 10.15 -13.80 -38.67
CA VAL A 39 10.27 -13.82 -37.20
C VAL A 39 11.21 -14.95 -36.82
N PRO A 40 12.53 -14.72 -36.72
CA PRO A 40 13.49 -15.78 -36.41
C PRO A 40 13.42 -16.24 -34.95
N LYS A 41 13.03 -15.35 -34.02
CA LYS A 41 12.98 -15.69 -32.59
C LYS A 41 11.79 -15.04 -31.89
N PHE A 42 11.14 -15.81 -31.01
CA PHE A 42 10.13 -15.40 -30.06
C PHE A 42 10.58 -15.82 -28.67
N SER A 43 10.79 -14.88 -27.76
CA SER A 43 11.34 -15.16 -26.43
C SER A 43 10.46 -14.56 -25.34
N ILE A 44 10.12 -15.38 -24.36
CA ILE A 44 9.56 -14.93 -23.08
C ILE A 44 10.72 -14.90 -22.09
N GLY A 45 10.97 -13.72 -21.52
CA GLY A 45 12.11 -13.48 -20.64
C GLY A 45 13.40 -13.11 -21.39
N PHE A 46 14.39 -12.72 -20.60
CA PHE A 46 15.74 -12.37 -21.03
C PHE A 46 16.78 -13.31 -20.43
N GLY A 47 17.97 -13.33 -21.03
CA GLY A 47 19.12 -14.12 -20.57
C GLY A 47 19.20 -15.51 -21.19
N PRO A 48 19.88 -16.46 -20.50
CA PRO A 48 20.04 -17.82 -21.02
C PRO A 48 18.68 -18.51 -21.17
N SER A 49 18.49 -19.25 -22.28
CA SER A 49 17.26 -20.00 -22.52
C SER A 49 17.23 -21.24 -21.63
N LEU A 50 16.17 -21.36 -20.81
CA LEU A 50 15.87 -22.56 -20.02
C LEU A 50 15.32 -23.65 -20.91
N PHE A 51 14.47 -23.25 -21.84
CA PHE A 51 13.81 -24.14 -22.79
C PHE A 51 13.69 -23.45 -24.15
N SER A 52 14.03 -24.17 -25.23
CA SER A 52 13.90 -23.65 -26.59
C SER A 52 13.51 -24.76 -27.57
N TRP A 53 12.61 -24.42 -28.51
CA TRP A 53 12.26 -25.32 -29.62
C TRP A 53 12.09 -24.51 -30.90
N LYS A 54 12.33 -25.16 -32.04
CA LYS A 54 12.19 -24.55 -33.36
C LYS A 54 10.96 -25.11 -34.05
N ARG A 55 10.12 -24.22 -34.60
CA ARG A 55 8.98 -24.59 -35.44
C ARG A 55 8.96 -23.70 -36.68
N GLY A 56 9.20 -24.28 -37.85
CA GLY A 56 9.38 -23.55 -39.08
C GLY A 56 10.63 -22.65 -39.03
N GLU A 57 10.45 -21.35 -39.31
CA GLU A 57 11.52 -20.35 -39.28
C GLU A 57 11.74 -19.74 -37.90
N THR A 58 10.83 -19.99 -36.96
CA THR A 58 10.84 -19.33 -35.63
C THR A 58 11.38 -20.26 -34.57
N THR A 59 12.33 -19.76 -33.78
CA THR A 59 12.79 -20.38 -32.53
C THR A 59 12.03 -19.75 -31.37
N TYR A 60 11.30 -20.57 -30.62
CA TYR A 60 10.59 -20.19 -29.40
C TYR A 60 11.48 -20.44 -28.20
N CYS A 61 11.61 -19.45 -27.31
CA CYS A 61 12.47 -19.53 -26.13
C CYS A 61 11.71 -19.14 -24.87
N LEU A 62 11.96 -19.86 -23.78
CA LEU A 62 11.66 -19.45 -22.42
C LEU A 62 12.99 -19.19 -21.74
N ALA A 63 13.25 -17.93 -21.34
CA ALA A 63 14.51 -17.53 -20.74
C ALA A 63 14.42 -17.42 -19.20
N LEU A 64 15.58 -17.38 -18.56
CA LEU A 64 15.70 -17.45 -17.10
C LEU A 64 15.04 -16.28 -16.35
N PHE A 65 15.15 -15.07 -16.91
CA PHE A 65 14.61 -13.88 -16.26
C PHE A 65 13.26 -13.47 -16.86
N PRO A 66 12.12 -13.77 -16.23
CA PRO A 66 10.79 -13.51 -16.77
C PRO A 66 10.36 -12.02 -16.62
N LEU A 67 11.32 -11.10 -16.73
CA LEU A 67 11.11 -9.65 -16.56
C LEU A 67 10.87 -8.92 -17.88
N GLY A 68 10.53 -9.64 -18.94
CA GLY A 68 10.29 -9.07 -20.27
C GLY A 68 10.15 -10.18 -21.30
N GLY A 69 10.15 -9.80 -22.56
CA GLY A 69 10.14 -10.68 -23.71
C GLY A 69 10.60 -9.93 -24.95
N TYR A 70 10.74 -10.60 -26.06
CA TYR A 70 10.95 -9.96 -27.35
C TYR A 70 10.57 -10.85 -28.52
N VAL A 71 10.13 -10.20 -29.59
CA VAL A 71 9.97 -10.78 -30.90
C VAL A 71 11.04 -10.20 -31.80
N ALA A 72 11.95 -11.05 -32.28
CA ALA A 72 12.96 -10.59 -33.24
C ALA A 72 12.30 -10.26 -34.58
N LEU A 73 12.39 -9.00 -34.98
CA LEU A 73 11.79 -8.45 -36.22
C LEU A 73 12.86 -7.67 -37.01
N PRO A 74 13.80 -8.38 -37.67
CA PRO A 74 14.95 -7.74 -38.35
C PRO A 74 14.56 -6.66 -39.35
N GLN A 75 13.36 -6.76 -39.92
CA GLN A 75 12.84 -5.78 -40.89
C GLN A 75 12.32 -4.48 -40.25
N MET A 76 12.07 -4.46 -38.90
CA MET A 76 11.55 -3.27 -38.20
C MET A 76 12.64 -2.31 -37.71
N GLY A 77 13.89 -2.72 -37.74
CA GLY A 77 15.05 -2.00 -37.23
C GLY A 77 15.82 -2.90 -36.25
N GLU A 78 17.12 -3.02 -36.48
CA GLU A 78 17.98 -3.88 -35.65
C GLU A 78 18.29 -3.17 -34.33
N ILE A 79 18.03 -3.85 -33.20
CA ILE A 79 18.73 -3.62 -31.96
C ILE A 79 19.87 -4.66 -31.92
N PRO A 80 21.13 -4.28 -32.28
CA PRO A 80 22.22 -5.25 -32.46
C PRO A 80 22.57 -6.07 -31.22
N ILE A 81 22.17 -5.56 -30.05
CA ILE A 81 22.44 -6.18 -28.74
C ILE A 81 21.59 -7.44 -28.51
N LEU A 82 20.40 -7.51 -29.10
CA LEU A 82 19.44 -8.60 -28.85
C LEU A 82 19.31 -9.60 -30.00
N GLU A 83 19.61 -9.22 -31.23
CA GLU A 83 19.24 -10.00 -32.42
C GLU A 83 20.39 -10.68 -33.18
N GLY A 84 21.65 -10.33 -32.90
CA GLY A 84 22.79 -10.85 -33.64
C GLY A 84 22.89 -10.30 -35.07
N LYS A 85 24.10 -10.24 -35.64
CA LYS A 85 24.37 -9.74 -37.00
C LYS A 85 23.76 -10.66 -38.05
N GLY A 86 22.69 -10.24 -38.71
CA GLY A 86 22.19 -10.84 -39.93
C GLY A 86 22.51 -9.97 -41.14
N ASN A 87 23.24 -10.50 -42.09
CA ASN A 87 23.69 -9.82 -43.32
C ASN A 87 22.67 -9.94 -44.49
N ASP A 88 21.41 -10.19 -44.21
CA ASP A 88 20.43 -10.38 -45.28
C ASP A 88 19.80 -9.04 -45.71
N THR A 89 19.91 -8.73 -47.00
CA THR A 89 19.18 -7.62 -47.66
C THR A 89 17.68 -7.94 -47.68
N MET A 90 16.98 -7.52 -46.62
CA MET A 90 15.55 -7.74 -46.50
C MET A 90 14.74 -6.66 -47.21
N GLN A 91 13.58 -7.04 -47.80
CA GLN A 91 12.69 -6.09 -48.44
C GLN A 91 12.14 -5.08 -47.41
N PRO A 92 12.07 -3.79 -47.78
CA PRO A 92 11.53 -2.75 -46.92
C PRO A 92 10.04 -2.99 -46.63
N ILE A 93 9.64 -2.81 -45.37
CA ILE A 93 8.25 -2.98 -44.94
C ILE A 93 7.44 -1.71 -45.23
N SER A 94 6.14 -1.88 -45.56
CA SER A 94 5.22 -0.77 -45.71
C SER A 94 4.99 -0.04 -44.37
N PHE A 95 4.73 1.29 -44.47
CA PHE A 95 4.38 2.11 -43.31
C PHE A 95 3.26 1.50 -42.45
N THR A 96 2.18 1.06 -43.11
CA THR A 96 1.04 0.41 -42.43
C THR A 96 1.44 -0.85 -41.67
N SER A 97 2.34 -1.66 -42.23
CA SER A 97 2.82 -2.87 -41.52
C SER A 97 3.67 -2.51 -40.31
N LYS A 98 4.56 -1.50 -40.40
CA LYS A 98 5.33 -0.99 -39.24
C LYS A 98 4.42 -0.55 -38.11
N CYS A 99 3.42 0.30 -38.42
CA CYS A 99 2.48 0.80 -37.43
C CYS A 99 1.62 -0.31 -36.84
N LEU A 100 1.10 -1.23 -37.65
CA LEU A 100 0.25 -2.32 -37.16
C LEU A 100 1.03 -3.28 -36.25
N VAL A 101 2.25 -3.62 -36.60
CA VAL A 101 3.08 -4.47 -35.73
C VAL A 101 3.33 -3.75 -34.41
N ALA A 102 3.74 -2.49 -34.43
CA ALA A 102 4.03 -1.74 -33.22
C ALA A 102 2.81 -1.56 -32.30
N VAL A 103 1.62 -1.31 -32.85
CA VAL A 103 0.39 -1.11 -32.05
C VAL A 103 -0.14 -2.42 -31.45
N MET A 104 0.13 -3.55 -32.10
CA MET A 104 -0.58 -4.78 -31.78
C MET A 104 -0.22 -5.38 -30.41
N GLY A 105 0.98 -5.13 -29.91
CA GLY A 105 1.35 -5.48 -28.52
C GLY A 105 0.42 -4.80 -27.52
N ALA A 106 0.23 -3.49 -27.65
CA ALA A 106 -0.66 -2.72 -26.80
C ALA A 106 -2.14 -3.16 -26.97
N VAL A 107 -2.58 -3.43 -28.20
CA VAL A 107 -3.95 -3.94 -28.46
C VAL A 107 -4.20 -5.26 -27.76
N PHE A 108 -3.26 -6.20 -27.79
CA PHE A 108 -3.39 -7.49 -27.13
C PHE A 108 -3.42 -7.35 -25.59
N ASN A 109 -2.66 -6.42 -25.02
CA ASN A 109 -2.76 -6.11 -23.59
C ASN A 109 -4.14 -5.54 -23.23
N ILE A 110 -4.70 -4.65 -24.06
CA ILE A 110 -6.06 -4.13 -23.88
C ILE A 110 -7.10 -5.26 -23.94
N LEU A 111 -6.98 -6.16 -24.92
CA LEU A 111 -7.88 -7.31 -25.05
C LEU A 111 -7.76 -8.24 -23.83
N PHE A 112 -6.54 -8.51 -23.36
CA PHE A 112 -6.33 -9.33 -22.17
C PHE A 112 -6.89 -8.65 -20.91
N ALA A 113 -6.64 -7.36 -20.72
CA ALA A 113 -7.25 -6.58 -19.67
C ALA A 113 -8.78 -6.64 -19.72
N PHE A 114 -9.38 -6.61 -20.91
CA PHE A 114 -10.83 -6.71 -21.09
C PHE A 114 -11.37 -8.07 -20.66
N VAL A 115 -10.69 -9.16 -21.03
CA VAL A 115 -11.06 -10.51 -20.60
C VAL A 115 -11.00 -10.62 -19.07
N LEU A 116 -9.91 -10.10 -18.45
CA LEU A 116 -9.78 -10.09 -16.99
C LEU A 116 -10.84 -9.20 -16.32
N ALA A 117 -11.19 -8.06 -16.91
CA ALA A 117 -12.25 -7.19 -16.41
C ALA A 117 -13.64 -7.86 -16.51
N CYS A 118 -13.91 -8.64 -17.54
CA CYS A 118 -15.13 -9.46 -17.64
C CYS A 118 -15.17 -10.56 -16.56
N LEU A 119 -14.05 -11.24 -16.32
CA LEU A 119 -13.94 -12.20 -15.23
C LEU A 119 -14.20 -11.55 -13.87
N LEU A 120 -13.57 -10.39 -13.63
CA LEU A 120 -13.76 -9.63 -12.40
C LEU A 120 -15.19 -9.12 -12.25
N TRP A 121 -15.85 -8.75 -13.34
CA TRP A 121 -17.26 -8.35 -13.33
C TRP A 121 -18.17 -9.50 -12.89
N VAL A 122 -17.91 -10.74 -13.36
CA VAL A 122 -18.66 -11.94 -12.98
C VAL A 122 -18.41 -12.30 -11.52
N VAL A 123 -17.14 -12.37 -11.10
CA VAL A 123 -16.74 -12.80 -9.75
C VAL A 123 -16.99 -11.70 -8.72
N GLY A 124 -16.96 -10.45 -9.14
CA GLY A 124 -17.04 -9.24 -8.32
C GLY A 124 -15.81 -8.99 -7.46
N LEU A 125 -15.51 -7.74 -7.15
CA LEU A 125 -14.45 -7.34 -6.25
C LEU A 125 -15.01 -7.15 -4.85
N LYS A 126 -14.38 -7.77 -3.86
CA LYS A 126 -14.71 -7.48 -2.45
C LYS A 126 -14.10 -6.15 -2.05
N THR A 127 -14.94 -5.18 -1.79
CA THR A 127 -14.55 -3.86 -1.29
C THR A 127 -15.24 -3.60 0.04
N PRO A 128 -14.59 -2.88 0.96
CA PRO A 128 -15.27 -2.37 2.13
C PRO A 128 -16.49 -1.57 1.69
N ALA A 129 -17.62 -1.78 2.33
CA ALA A 129 -18.83 -1.06 1.95
C ALA A 129 -18.69 0.47 2.08
N GLN A 130 -17.71 0.91 2.85
CA GLN A 130 -17.31 2.31 3.08
C GLN A 130 -16.86 3.05 1.81
N GLU A 131 -16.38 2.34 0.81
CA GLU A 131 -15.83 2.97 -0.40
C GLU A 131 -16.88 3.67 -1.27
N ARG A 132 -18.16 3.44 -1.03
CA ARG A 132 -19.26 4.03 -1.82
C ARG A 132 -19.93 5.27 -1.21
N THR A 133 -19.57 5.62 -0.01
CA THR A 133 -20.10 6.83 0.60
C THR A 133 -19.20 8.03 0.33
N ARG A 134 -19.80 9.21 0.27
CA ARG A 134 -19.09 10.49 0.22
C ARG A 134 -19.20 11.24 1.55
N THR A 135 -19.84 10.61 2.54
CA THR A 135 -20.09 11.22 3.85
C THR A 135 -18.89 11.00 4.75
N LEU A 136 -18.48 12.03 5.47
CA LEU A 136 -17.41 11.92 6.46
C LEU A 136 -17.89 11.12 7.68
N GLY A 137 -17.16 10.07 8.00
CA GLY A 137 -17.45 9.26 9.17
C GLY A 137 -16.77 9.74 10.43
N TYR A 138 -15.59 10.32 10.27
CA TYR A 138 -14.83 10.88 11.38
C TYR A 138 -13.89 11.99 10.87
N VAL A 139 -13.74 13.03 11.66
CA VAL A 139 -12.76 14.09 11.46
C VAL A 139 -11.78 14.00 12.63
N LEU A 140 -10.55 13.63 12.33
CA LEU A 140 -9.49 13.50 13.34
C LEU A 140 -9.15 14.88 13.90
N PRO A 141 -9.30 15.13 15.22
CA PRO A 141 -9.04 16.46 15.77
C PRO A 141 -7.57 16.88 15.67
N THR A 142 -6.66 15.97 16.01
CA THR A 142 -5.22 16.20 16.01
C THR A 142 -4.46 15.01 15.46
N TYR A 143 -3.33 15.27 14.82
CA TYR A 143 -2.34 14.28 14.40
C TYR A 143 -0.97 14.73 14.89
N ASN A 144 -0.26 13.90 15.66
CA ASN A 144 1.01 14.24 16.32
C ASN A 144 0.92 15.56 17.11
N ASN A 145 -0.16 15.73 17.89
CA ASN A 145 -0.45 16.94 18.69
C ASN A 145 -0.66 18.24 17.88
N VAL A 146 -0.84 18.14 16.57
CA VAL A 146 -1.18 19.27 15.69
C VAL A 146 -2.62 19.12 15.21
N GLU A 147 -3.40 20.19 15.24
CA GLU A 147 -4.77 20.20 14.72
C GLU A 147 -4.79 19.85 13.23
N THR A 148 -5.68 18.92 12.83
CA THR A 148 -5.73 18.47 11.43
C THR A 148 -6.37 19.53 10.52
N PRO A 149 -6.03 19.52 9.21
CA PRO A 149 -6.61 20.45 8.23
C PRO A 149 -8.14 20.44 8.20
N ALA A 150 -8.74 19.26 8.28
CA ALA A 150 -10.18 19.12 8.26
C ALA A 150 -10.86 19.68 9.52
N ALA A 151 -10.26 19.46 10.70
CA ALA A 151 -10.74 20.01 11.95
C ALA A 151 -10.64 21.54 11.95
N LYS A 152 -9.48 22.08 11.55
CA LYS A 152 -9.21 23.51 11.43
C LYS A 152 -10.16 24.21 10.45
N ALA A 153 -10.50 23.56 9.33
CA ALA A 153 -11.45 24.06 8.34
C ALA A 153 -12.92 23.92 8.76
N GLY A 154 -13.19 23.37 9.94
CA GLY A 154 -14.53 23.20 10.48
C GLY A 154 -15.39 22.14 9.78
N LEU A 155 -14.75 21.18 9.09
CA LEU A 155 -15.45 19.99 8.61
C LEU A 155 -15.94 19.17 9.80
N LYS A 156 -17.09 18.56 9.63
CA LYS A 156 -17.72 17.75 10.67
C LYS A 156 -18.11 16.39 10.15
N GLN A 157 -18.20 15.47 11.06
CA GLN A 157 -18.81 14.19 10.81
C GLN A 157 -20.22 14.34 10.25
N GLY A 158 -20.57 13.55 9.24
CA GLY A 158 -21.84 13.66 8.52
C GLY A 158 -21.82 14.61 7.31
N ASP A 159 -20.78 15.42 7.12
CA ASP A 159 -20.65 16.23 5.89
C ASP A 159 -20.52 15.32 4.67
N GLU A 160 -21.27 15.60 3.63
CA GLU A 160 -21.18 14.90 2.34
C GLU A 160 -20.24 15.66 1.41
N ILE A 161 -19.11 15.06 1.05
CA ILE A 161 -18.14 15.66 0.15
C ILE A 161 -18.61 15.52 -1.29
N LEU A 162 -18.80 16.62 -1.99
CA LEU A 162 -19.30 16.67 -3.36
C LEU A 162 -18.15 16.76 -4.38
N ALA A 163 -17.12 17.54 -4.08
CA ALA A 163 -15.98 17.74 -4.96
C ALA A 163 -14.70 18.07 -4.17
N VAL A 164 -13.55 17.72 -4.74
CA VAL A 164 -12.22 18.17 -4.30
C VAL A 164 -11.53 18.82 -5.50
N ASP A 165 -11.02 20.05 -5.32
CA ASP A 165 -10.43 20.89 -6.38
C ASP A 165 -11.32 20.97 -7.64
N GLY A 166 -12.64 21.11 -7.43
CA GLY A 166 -13.64 21.17 -8.48
C GLY A 166 -13.96 19.84 -9.17
N THR A 167 -13.25 18.76 -8.84
CA THR A 167 -13.51 17.42 -9.40
C THR A 167 -14.55 16.68 -8.57
N PRO A 168 -15.67 16.23 -9.17
CA PRO A 168 -16.72 15.49 -8.46
C PRO A 168 -16.21 14.21 -7.82
N ILE A 169 -16.78 13.87 -6.67
CA ILE A 169 -16.48 12.67 -5.88
C ILE A 169 -17.64 11.68 -5.98
N GLU A 170 -17.33 10.44 -6.32
CA GLU A 170 -18.31 9.34 -6.38
C GLU A 170 -18.20 8.41 -5.16
N ALA A 171 -17.00 8.27 -4.61
CA ALA A 171 -16.69 7.34 -3.53
C ALA A 171 -15.68 7.94 -2.54
N PHE A 172 -15.59 7.38 -1.34
CA PHE A 172 -14.65 7.87 -0.31
C PHE A 172 -13.19 7.74 -0.76
N SER A 173 -12.85 6.65 -1.44
CA SER A 173 -11.51 6.45 -2.04
C SER A 173 -11.12 7.55 -3.02
N ASP A 174 -12.09 8.19 -3.68
CA ASP A 174 -11.82 9.33 -4.56
C ASP A 174 -11.40 10.56 -3.76
N ILE A 175 -11.95 10.75 -2.54
CA ILE A 175 -11.59 11.88 -1.66
C ILE A 175 -10.10 11.80 -1.31
N GLU A 176 -9.66 10.65 -0.78
CA GLU A 176 -8.26 10.43 -0.41
C GLU A 176 -7.33 10.59 -1.61
N LYS A 177 -7.68 9.93 -2.72
CA LYS A 177 -6.92 10.03 -3.96
C LYS A 177 -6.79 11.48 -4.43
N ARG A 178 -7.88 12.26 -4.45
CA ARG A 178 -7.86 13.66 -4.89
C ARG A 178 -7.04 14.56 -3.96
N ILE A 179 -7.09 14.33 -2.66
CA ILE A 179 -6.26 15.06 -1.69
C ILE A 179 -4.77 14.77 -1.93
N ILE A 180 -4.40 13.50 -2.13
CA ILE A 180 -3.01 13.10 -2.42
C ILE A 180 -2.52 13.69 -3.75
N LEU A 181 -3.38 13.69 -4.78
CA LEU A 181 -3.05 14.19 -6.13
C LEU A 181 -3.30 15.69 -6.29
N SER A 182 -3.87 16.37 -5.31
CA SER A 182 -4.09 17.81 -5.35
C SER A 182 -2.79 18.57 -5.65
N THR A 183 -2.87 19.63 -6.42
CA THR A 183 -1.73 20.49 -6.78
C THR A 183 -1.86 21.92 -6.25
N GLY A 184 -2.94 22.18 -5.47
CA GLY A 184 -3.16 23.48 -4.84
C GLY A 184 -2.09 23.83 -3.82
N HIS A 185 -1.73 25.13 -3.77
CA HIS A 185 -0.81 25.71 -2.81
C HIS A 185 -1.26 27.10 -2.39
N ASP A 186 -0.96 27.47 -1.17
CA ASP A 186 -1.09 28.85 -0.69
C ASP A 186 0.03 29.76 -1.25
N LYS A 187 -0.02 31.06 -0.88
CA LYS A 187 1.02 32.04 -1.27
C LYS A 187 2.42 31.67 -0.75
N ASN A 188 2.51 30.83 0.29
CA ASN A 188 3.75 30.39 0.93
C ASN A 188 4.17 28.99 0.45
N GLN A 189 3.61 28.47 -0.65
CA GLN A 189 3.89 27.14 -1.20
C GLN A 189 3.49 25.98 -0.28
N ARG A 190 2.56 26.20 0.67
CA ARG A 190 2.01 25.14 1.50
C ARG A 190 0.88 24.42 0.73
N PRO A 191 0.80 23.08 0.81
CA PRO A 191 -0.21 22.34 0.06
C PRO A 191 -1.61 22.68 0.56
N GLN A 192 -2.51 22.95 -0.38
CA GLN A 192 -3.93 23.22 -0.11
C GLN A 192 -4.82 22.39 -1.03
N ALA A 193 -6.05 22.15 -0.60
CA ALA A 193 -7.13 21.61 -1.44
C ALA A 193 -8.45 22.31 -1.13
N GLU A 194 -9.22 22.64 -2.15
CA GLU A 194 -10.59 23.15 -2.00
C GLU A 194 -11.55 21.96 -1.92
N VAL A 195 -12.35 21.91 -0.87
CA VAL A 195 -13.38 20.89 -0.67
C VAL A 195 -14.76 21.53 -0.73
N THR A 196 -15.60 21.04 -1.63
CA THR A 196 -17.03 21.39 -1.69
C THR A 196 -17.83 20.30 -0.98
N TYR A 197 -18.62 20.67 0.00
CA TYR A 197 -19.39 19.73 0.81
C TYR A 197 -20.81 20.21 1.08
N LYS A 198 -21.66 19.27 1.42
CA LYS A 198 -23.06 19.51 1.79
C LYS A 198 -23.28 19.20 3.28
N ARG A 199 -23.89 20.15 4.01
CA ARG A 199 -24.27 20.00 5.42
C ARG A 199 -25.69 20.56 5.58
N ASP A 200 -26.55 19.81 6.23
CA ASP A 200 -27.96 20.21 6.51
C ASP A 200 -28.69 20.76 5.27
N GLY A 201 -28.47 20.14 4.11
CA GLY A 201 -29.07 20.55 2.84
C GLY A 201 -28.40 21.68 2.09
N SER A 202 -27.50 22.46 2.74
CA SER A 202 -26.78 23.58 2.15
C SER A 202 -25.37 23.17 1.66
N ILE A 203 -24.89 23.83 0.59
CA ILE A 203 -23.57 23.56 0.00
C ILE A 203 -22.60 24.62 0.50
N PHE A 204 -21.43 24.16 0.93
CA PHE A 204 -20.34 24.98 1.45
C PHE A 204 -19.02 24.65 0.72
N LYS A 205 -18.08 25.58 0.81
CA LYS A 205 -16.69 25.36 0.37
C LYS A 205 -15.75 25.62 1.54
N ALA A 206 -14.73 24.79 1.64
CA ALA A 206 -13.65 24.95 2.61
C ALA A 206 -12.29 24.76 1.93
N ILE A 207 -11.31 25.53 2.36
CA ILE A 207 -9.91 25.34 1.96
C ILE A 207 -9.20 24.60 3.07
N LEU A 208 -8.63 23.46 2.75
CA LEU A 208 -7.83 22.65 3.66
C LEU A 208 -6.35 22.97 3.49
N ASP A 209 -5.71 23.47 4.55
CA ASP A 209 -4.25 23.62 4.62
C ASP A 209 -3.64 22.25 4.89
N LEU A 210 -3.35 21.49 3.84
CA LEU A 210 -2.97 20.08 3.95
C LEU A 210 -1.64 19.89 4.70
N MET A 211 -1.58 18.83 5.50
CA MET A 211 -0.36 18.38 6.16
C MET A 211 0.39 17.42 5.24
N ARG A 212 1.70 17.29 5.42
CA ARG A 212 2.51 16.21 4.84
C ARG A 212 2.78 15.20 5.93
N VAL A 213 2.42 13.95 5.68
CA VAL A 213 2.62 12.85 6.61
C VAL A 213 3.56 11.84 5.98
N GLN A 214 4.58 11.47 6.73
CA GLN A 214 5.56 10.47 6.30
C GLN A 214 4.91 9.09 6.29
N THR A 215 4.97 8.40 5.15
CA THR A 215 4.40 7.06 4.96
C THR A 215 5.44 5.95 5.04
N ASN A 216 6.72 6.29 4.86
CA ASN A 216 7.79 5.30 4.93
C ASN A 216 9.01 5.90 5.66
N PRO A 217 9.51 5.23 6.71
CA PRO A 217 10.59 5.77 7.55
C PRO A 217 11.96 5.82 6.85
N VAL A 218 12.21 4.94 5.86
CA VAL A 218 13.51 4.85 5.17
C VAL A 218 13.59 5.78 3.98
N THR A 219 12.53 5.83 3.14
CA THR A 219 12.50 6.71 1.97
C THR A 219 12.03 8.12 2.30
N LYS A 220 11.49 8.32 3.51
CA LYS A 220 10.88 9.58 3.95
C LYS A 220 9.84 10.08 2.93
N ASP A 221 9.09 9.12 2.35
CA ASP A 221 8.01 9.46 1.46
C ASP A 221 6.88 10.11 2.23
N GLU A 222 6.41 11.25 1.73
CA GLU A 222 5.36 12.02 2.34
C GLU A 222 4.14 12.06 1.41
N VAL A 223 2.96 12.02 2.00
CA VAL A 223 1.69 12.20 1.31
C VAL A 223 0.90 13.34 1.94
N ARG A 224 0.04 13.97 1.15
CA ARG A 224 -0.89 14.99 1.64
C ARG A 224 -1.96 14.32 2.48
N PHE A 225 -2.22 14.89 3.65
CA PHE A 225 -3.15 14.37 4.64
C PHE A 225 -4.11 15.46 5.10
N SER A 226 -5.38 15.15 5.19
CA SER A 226 -6.45 16.08 5.57
C SER A 226 -7.01 15.86 6.97
N GLY A 227 -6.88 14.65 7.52
CA GLY A 227 -7.50 14.29 8.80
C GLY A 227 -8.95 13.80 8.69
N ILE A 228 -9.45 13.51 7.47
CA ILE A 228 -10.77 12.91 7.27
C ILE A 228 -10.68 11.39 7.18
N ALA A 229 -11.69 10.71 7.69
CA ALA A 229 -11.80 9.27 7.61
C ALA A 229 -13.18 8.83 7.12
N ALA A 230 -13.21 7.70 6.44
CA ALA A 230 -14.44 7.06 6.00
C ALA A 230 -15.33 6.73 7.20
N PRO A 231 -16.68 6.81 7.08
CA PRO A 231 -17.54 6.19 8.06
C PRO A 231 -17.22 4.69 8.06
N GLN A 232 -16.93 4.16 9.22
CA GLN A 232 -17.05 2.72 9.39
C GLN A 232 -18.54 2.44 9.30
N GLN A 233 -18.97 1.78 8.24
CA GLN A 233 -20.38 1.58 7.98
C GLN A 233 -21.02 0.79 9.09
N GLU A 234 -22.23 1.25 9.44
CA GLU A 234 -23.18 0.51 10.22
C GLU A 234 -22.50 -0.31 11.33
N LEU A 235 -22.41 0.27 12.52
CA LEU A 235 -21.89 -0.42 13.70
C LEU A 235 -22.78 -1.62 14.04
N VAL A 236 -22.75 -2.63 13.18
CA VAL A 236 -23.51 -3.87 13.35
C VAL A 236 -22.68 -4.83 14.18
N ILE A 237 -23.27 -5.31 15.26
CA ILE A 237 -22.64 -6.27 16.17
C ILE A 237 -22.44 -7.59 15.44
N GLU A 238 -21.17 -8.03 15.33
CA GLU A 238 -20.84 -9.33 14.76
C GLU A 238 -20.67 -10.40 15.84
N ALA A 239 -20.02 -10.04 16.93
CA ALA A 239 -19.75 -10.94 18.03
C ALA A 239 -19.59 -10.15 19.35
N PHE A 240 -19.61 -10.87 20.44
CA PHE A 240 -19.28 -10.38 21.77
C PHE A 240 -18.01 -11.04 22.27
N GLU A 241 -17.22 -10.32 23.03
CA GLU A 241 -16.15 -10.92 23.84
C GLU A 241 -16.79 -11.81 24.92
N ALA A 242 -16.28 -13.02 25.08
CA ALA A 242 -16.84 -13.99 26.02
C ALA A 242 -16.91 -13.43 27.45
N GLY A 243 -18.09 -13.47 28.07
CA GLY A 243 -18.31 -12.95 29.42
C GLY A 243 -18.35 -11.43 29.53
N SER A 244 -18.35 -10.70 28.40
CA SER A 244 -18.44 -9.23 28.38
C SER A 244 -19.76 -8.69 28.93
N PHE A 245 -19.75 -7.43 29.33
CA PHE A 245 -20.98 -6.76 29.76
C PHE A 245 -21.98 -6.60 28.62
N ALA A 246 -21.48 -6.42 27.38
CA ALA A 246 -22.35 -6.34 26.22
C ALA A 246 -23.10 -7.64 25.95
N GLU A 247 -22.46 -8.80 26.13
CA GLU A 247 -23.12 -10.11 26.00
C GLU A 247 -24.27 -10.28 27.00
N LYS A 248 -24.11 -9.74 28.22
CA LYS A 248 -25.09 -9.83 29.31
C LYS A 248 -26.15 -8.74 29.27
N SER A 249 -25.96 -7.68 28.48
CA SER A 249 -26.81 -6.48 28.45
C SER A 249 -28.13 -6.62 27.70
N GLY A 250 -28.31 -7.71 26.95
CA GLY A 250 -29.47 -7.89 26.06
C GLY A 250 -29.24 -7.38 24.63
N LEU A 251 -28.03 -6.89 24.31
CA LEU A 251 -27.58 -6.67 22.93
C LEU A 251 -27.54 -8.02 22.19
N ARG A 252 -27.72 -8.01 20.89
CA ARG A 252 -27.71 -9.22 20.06
C ARG A 252 -26.84 -9.04 18.82
N LYS A 253 -26.29 -10.13 18.34
CA LYS A 253 -25.65 -10.16 17.01
C LYS A 253 -26.66 -9.66 15.95
N GLY A 254 -26.19 -8.77 15.09
CA GLY A 254 -27.03 -8.12 14.06
C GLY A 254 -27.64 -6.80 14.50
N ASP A 255 -27.59 -6.41 15.78
CA ASP A 255 -28.01 -5.09 16.22
C ASP A 255 -27.13 -4.01 15.60
N LYS A 256 -27.75 -2.96 15.09
CA LYS A 256 -27.06 -1.78 14.56
C LYS A 256 -27.06 -0.68 15.63
N LEU A 257 -25.88 -0.30 16.10
CA LEU A 257 -25.73 0.79 17.06
C LEU A 257 -25.91 2.14 16.34
N LEU A 258 -26.85 2.93 16.81
CA LEU A 258 -27.14 4.25 16.26
C LEU A 258 -26.63 5.39 17.16
N ARG A 259 -26.72 5.21 18.48
CA ARG A 259 -26.31 6.22 19.47
C ARG A 259 -25.79 5.54 20.74
N VAL A 260 -24.88 6.24 21.43
CA VAL A 260 -24.52 5.95 22.82
C VAL A 260 -25.01 7.11 23.67
N ASN A 261 -25.90 6.83 24.60
CA ASN A 261 -26.70 7.83 25.30
C ASN A 261 -27.34 8.76 24.25
N ASP A 262 -27.03 10.07 24.29
CA ASP A 262 -27.56 11.04 23.33
C ASP A 262 -26.60 11.39 22.19
N VAL A 263 -25.42 10.75 22.14
CA VAL A 263 -24.39 11.00 21.11
C VAL A 263 -24.59 10.04 19.92
N PRO A 264 -24.79 10.54 18.70
CA PRO A 264 -24.87 9.69 17.51
C PRO A 264 -23.53 9.00 17.24
N LEU A 265 -23.61 7.75 16.77
CA LEU A 265 -22.45 6.95 16.40
C LEU A 265 -22.39 6.78 14.89
N TYR A 266 -21.32 7.21 14.27
CA TYR A 266 -21.04 7.03 12.84
C TYR A 266 -19.80 6.14 12.60
N SER A 267 -18.97 5.99 13.62
CA SER A 267 -17.76 5.16 13.57
C SER A 267 -17.47 4.53 14.93
N ILE A 268 -16.64 3.47 14.93
CA ILE A 268 -16.12 2.90 16.18
C ILE A 268 -15.25 3.90 16.95
N MET A 269 -14.66 4.88 16.25
CA MET A 269 -13.86 5.93 16.88
C MET A 269 -14.71 6.83 17.77
N ASP A 270 -15.94 7.13 17.36
CA ASP A 270 -16.87 7.92 18.17
C ASP A 270 -17.19 7.21 19.48
N LEU A 271 -17.47 5.90 19.40
CA LEU A 271 -17.72 5.09 20.58
C LEU A 271 -16.49 5.06 21.49
N ARG A 272 -15.31 4.84 20.94
CA ARG A 272 -14.05 4.83 21.72
C ARG A 272 -13.76 6.18 22.37
N GLU A 273 -13.91 7.26 21.61
CA GLU A 273 -13.69 8.62 22.12
C GLU A 273 -14.69 8.94 23.24
N TYR A 274 -15.97 8.61 23.05
CA TYR A 274 -17.00 8.81 24.08
C TYR A 274 -16.67 8.05 25.35
N LEU A 275 -16.37 6.75 25.24
CA LEU A 275 -16.06 5.90 26.38
C LEU A 275 -14.80 6.36 27.11
N ASN A 276 -13.74 6.72 26.40
CA ASN A 276 -12.45 7.12 27.01
C ASN A 276 -12.52 8.52 27.63
N LYS A 277 -13.25 9.45 27.01
CA LYS A 277 -13.37 10.82 27.51
C LYS A 277 -14.30 10.93 28.73
N LYS A 278 -15.42 10.20 28.70
CA LYS A 278 -16.43 10.28 29.75
C LYS A 278 -16.22 9.24 30.84
N LYS A 279 -15.53 8.13 30.54
CA LYS A 279 -15.31 6.97 31.44
C LYS A 279 -16.57 6.57 32.22
N PRO A 280 -17.72 6.40 31.55
CA PRO A 280 -18.97 6.07 32.22
C PRO A 280 -18.94 4.64 32.73
N HIS A 281 -19.59 4.33 33.87
CA HIS A 281 -19.78 2.95 34.33
C HIS A 281 -20.89 2.23 33.57
N THR A 282 -21.87 2.98 33.08
CA THR A 282 -23.02 2.45 32.31
C THR A 282 -23.29 3.37 31.14
N VAL A 283 -23.60 2.80 29.98
CA VAL A 283 -24.06 3.49 28.79
C VAL A 283 -25.38 2.92 28.31
N THR A 284 -26.20 3.71 27.65
CA THR A 284 -27.42 3.24 26.99
C THR A 284 -27.23 3.34 25.48
N PHE A 285 -27.25 2.21 24.81
CA PHE A 285 -27.19 2.15 23.36
C PHE A 285 -28.62 2.29 22.78
N LEU A 286 -28.78 3.18 21.79
CA LEU A 286 -29.94 3.13 20.90
C LEU A 286 -29.54 2.21 19.74
N VAL A 287 -30.22 1.07 19.65
CA VAL A 287 -29.94 0.08 18.60
C VAL A 287 -31.17 -0.08 17.70
N GLU A 288 -30.91 -0.43 16.45
CA GLU A 288 -31.90 -0.88 15.48
C GLU A 288 -31.82 -2.39 15.33
N ARG A 289 -32.93 -3.08 15.66
CA ARG A 289 -33.09 -4.53 15.54
C ARG A 289 -34.36 -4.82 14.75
N ASN A 290 -34.26 -5.52 13.61
CA ASN A 290 -35.39 -5.82 12.73
C ASN A 290 -36.21 -4.57 12.37
N SER A 291 -35.54 -3.45 12.09
CA SER A 291 -36.16 -2.12 11.80
C SER A 291 -36.85 -1.44 12.98
N GLU A 292 -36.80 -2.02 14.17
CA GLU A 292 -37.28 -1.38 15.39
C GLU A 292 -36.16 -0.77 16.21
N LYS A 293 -36.38 0.42 16.75
CA LYS A 293 -35.42 1.12 17.59
C LYS A 293 -35.70 0.85 19.06
N MET A 294 -34.67 0.38 19.76
CA MET A 294 -34.75 0.10 21.20
C MET A 294 -33.56 0.64 21.95
N ARG A 295 -33.74 0.93 23.24
CA ARG A 295 -32.68 1.35 24.13
C ARG A 295 -32.21 0.16 24.97
N VAL A 296 -30.91 -0.11 24.97
CA VAL A 296 -30.30 -1.22 25.72
C VAL A 296 -29.22 -0.66 26.64
N PRO A 297 -29.36 -0.75 27.96
CA PRO A 297 -28.33 -0.36 28.90
C PRO A 297 -27.20 -1.40 28.89
N CYS A 298 -25.97 -0.94 28.99
CA CYS A 298 -24.79 -1.79 29.03
C CYS A 298 -23.75 -1.22 29.99
N GLU A 299 -23.20 -2.05 30.85
CA GLU A 299 -22.09 -1.68 31.71
C GLU A 299 -20.78 -1.63 30.93
N THR A 300 -19.83 -0.85 31.41
CA THR A 300 -18.52 -0.71 30.82
C THR A 300 -17.45 -1.21 31.79
N LYS A 301 -16.34 -1.68 31.26
CA LYS A 301 -15.19 -2.13 32.04
C LYS A 301 -13.94 -1.33 31.67
N THR A 302 -13.18 -0.92 32.69
CA THR A 302 -11.84 -0.37 32.48
C THR A 302 -10.87 -1.50 32.28
N GLU A 303 -10.20 -1.53 31.15
CA GLU A 303 -9.18 -2.54 30.83
C GLU A 303 -7.88 -1.88 30.42
N ILE A 304 -6.77 -2.56 30.65
CA ILE A 304 -5.45 -2.13 30.18
C ILE A 304 -5.40 -2.39 28.67
N GLN A 305 -5.22 -1.34 27.89
CA GLN A 305 -5.03 -1.45 26.44
C GLN A 305 -3.57 -1.67 26.09
N THR A 306 -2.70 -0.88 26.70
CA THR A 306 -1.26 -0.94 26.49
C THR A 306 -0.59 -1.17 27.83
N ARG A 307 0.28 -2.16 27.90
CA ARG A 307 1.08 -2.43 29.09
C ARG A 307 2.02 -1.26 29.37
N GLY A 308 2.34 -1.03 30.63
CA GLY A 308 3.42 -0.14 30.98
C GLY A 308 4.73 -0.61 30.34
N TRP A 309 5.55 0.30 29.87
CA TRP A 309 6.82 -0.05 29.27
C TRP A 309 7.89 1.00 29.60
N LEU A 310 9.14 0.58 29.54
CA LEU A 310 10.28 1.45 29.77
C LEU A 310 11.26 1.34 28.60
N ARG A 311 11.99 2.43 28.39
CA ARG A 311 13.13 2.49 27.47
C ARG A 311 14.37 2.94 28.23
N TYR A 312 15.48 2.21 28.04
CA TYR A 312 16.80 2.58 28.49
C TYR A 312 17.72 2.79 27.29
N GLY A 313 18.32 3.93 27.14
CA GLY A 313 19.21 4.27 26.04
C GLY A 313 18.85 5.58 25.35
N ASN A 314 19.32 5.75 24.11
CA ASN A 314 19.11 6.92 23.26
C ASN A 314 18.23 6.59 22.04
N GLU A 315 18.20 7.46 21.03
CA GLU A 315 17.37 7.25 19.83
C GLU A 315 17.87 6.11 18.91
N THR A 316 19.18 5.83 18.93
CA THR A 316 19.81 4.84 18.03
C THR A 316 20.11 3.52 18.71
N ASP A 317 20.48 3.57 20.01
CA ASP A 317 20.84 2.41 20.80
C ASP A 317 19.98 2.38 22.07
N TYR A 318 19.09 1.40 22.19
CA TYR A 318 18.18 1.31 23.32
C TYR A 318 17.72 -0.12 23.60
N ILE A 319 17.28 -0.31 24.84
CA ILE A 319 16.58 -1.49 25.33
C ILE A 319 15.17 -1.08 25.72
N ASP A 320 14.17 -1.79 25.21
CA ASP A 320 12.80 -1.64 25.66
C ASP A 320 12.40 -2.84 26.53
N GLY A 321 11.73 -2.54 27.62
CA GLY A 321 11.08 -3.50 28.48
C GLY A 321 9.61 -3.19 28.68
N TYR A 322 8.78 -4.18 28.92
CA TYR A 322 7.37 -4.02 29.25
C TYR A 322 7.02 -4.69 30.58
N GLU A 323 5.99 -4.18 31.23
CA GLU A 323 5.47 -4.69 32.49
C GLU A 323 4.30 -5.66 32.25
N ASP A 324 4.34 -6.82 32.90
CA ASP A 324 3.25 -7.79 32.93
C ASP A 324 2.89 -8.12 34.40
N GLU A 325 1.85 -8.94 34.59
CA GLU A 325 1.38 -9.33 35.95
C GLU A 325 2.48 -9.90 36.82
N ASP A 326 3.46 -10.60 36.23
CA ASP A 326 4.54 -11.29 36.93
C ASP A 326 5.86 -10.50 37.02
N GLY A 327 5.97 -9.32 36.41
CA GLY A 327 7.19 -8.51 36.46
C GLY A 327 7.54 -7.78 35.15
N VAL A 328 8.81 -7.42 34.98
CA VAL A 328 9.32 -6.69 33.83
C VAL A 328 10.04 -7.63 32.87
N TYR A 329 9.70 -7.54 31.60
CA TYR A 329 10.25 -8.36 30.52
C TYR A 329 11.00 -7.51 29.50
N LEU A 330 12.10 -8.03 28.98
CA LEU A 330 12.77 -7.45 27.82
C LEU A 330 11.89 -7.64 26.58
N LEU A 331 11.67 -6.54 25.87
CA LEU A 331 10.85 -6.54 24.64
C LEU A 331 11.72 -6.55 23.39
N ASN A 332 12.78 -5.74 23.40
CA ASN A 332 13.65 -5.57 22.24
C ASN A 332 14.95 -4.84 22.62
N THR A 333 16.01 -5.14 21.87
CA THR A 333 17.28 -4.41 21.93
C THR A 333 17.60 -3.89 20.53
N VAL A 334 18.00 -2.63 20.43
CA VAL A 334 18.35 -1.96 19.18
C VAL A 334 19.71 -1.32 19.33
N GLY A 335 20.51 -1.41 18.26
CA GLY A 335 21.87 -0.85 18.18
C GLY A 335 22.96 -1.82 18.60
N ASP A 336 24.18 -1.52 18.16
CA ASP A 336 25.34 -2.38 18.39
C ASP A 336 25.76 -2.44 19.87
N LYS A 337 25.51 -1.38 20.61
CA LYS A 337 25.82 -1.25 22.06
C LYS A 337 25.15 -2.35 22.89
N PHE A 338 23.97 -2.79 22.49
CA PHE A 338 23.14 -3.74 23.26
C PHE A 338 22.96 -5.09 22.56
N SER A 339 23.71 -5.34 21.49
CA SER A 339 23.56 -6.55 20.65
C SER A 339 23.78 -7.88 21.39
N ALA A 340 24.52 -7.87 22.50
CA ALA A 340 24.77 -9.06 23.33
C ALA A 340 23.61 -9.39 24.30
N ILE A 341 22.59 -8.53 24.39
CA ILE A 341 21.48 -8.70 25.31
C ILE A 341 20.39 -9.54 24.63
N PRO A 342 19.80 -10.53 25.31
CA PRO A 342 18.74 -11.32 24.72
C PRO A 342 17.52 -10.45 24.41
N ASN A 343 16.93 -10.63 23.24
CA ASN A 343 15.75 -9.88 22.81
C ASN A 343 14.47 -10.21 23.60
N GLU A 344 14.47 -11.29 24.37
CA GLU A 344 13.34 -11.72 25.21
C GLU A 344 13.87 -12.31 26.52
N GLY A 345 13.23 -11.95 27.61
CA GLY A 345 13.56 -12.49 28.94
C GLY A 345 12.95 -11.67 30.07
N ARG A 346 12.72 -12.31 31.21
CA ARG A 346 12.22 -11.66 32.44
C ARG A 346 13.39 -11.07 33.21
N ILE A 347 13.30 -9.81 33.59
CA ILE A 347 14.28 -9.17 34.45
C ILE A 347 13.95 -9.58 35.90
N LEU A 348 14.83 -10.31 36.52
CA LEU A 348 14.66 -10.80 37.89
C LEU A 348 15.19 -9.80 38.91
N THR A 349 16.42 -9.32 38.72
CA THR A 349 17.07 -8.38 39.62
C THR A 349 17.79 -7.26 38.85
N CYS A 350 17.92 -6.10 39.48
CA CYS A 350 18.78 -5.01 39.09
C CYS A 350 19.75 -4.71 40.23
N ASN A 351 21.05 -4.85 39.96
CA ASN A 351 22.10 -4.71 40.99
C ASN A 351 21.84 -5.58 42.26
N GLY A 352 21.29 -6.78 42.09
CA GLY A 352 20.94 -7.69 43.15
C GLY A 352 19.61 -7.39 43.86
N VAL A 353 18.91 -6.32 43.51
CA VAL A 353 17.59 -5.99 44.06
C VAL A 353 16.51 -6.55 43.13
N SER A 354 15.54 -7.28 43.69
CA SER A 354 14.43 -7.85 42.94
C SER A 354 13.57 -6.78 42.28
N VAL A 355 13.21 -6.99 41.00
CA VAL A 355 12.42 -6.06 40.17
C VAL A 355 11.00 -6.59 40.03
N GLN A 356 10.01 -5.80 40.50
CA GLN A 356 8.59 -6.17 40.42
C GLN A 356 7.84 -5.41 39.31
N ASN A 357 8.22 -4.16 39.06
CA ASN A 357 7.57 -3.31 38.04
C ASN A 357 8.56 -2.37 37.35
N ALA A 358 8.11 -1.76 36.24
CA ALA A 358 8.92 -0.89 35.43
C ALA A 358 9.37 0.39 36.15
N GLN A 359 8.54 0.92 37.04
CA GLN A 359 8.88 2.12 37.80
C GLN A 359 10.00 1.86 38.79
N GLN A 360 9.93 0.74 39.53
CA GLN A 360 10.98 0.31 40.44
C GLN A 360 12.32 0.09 39.69
N LEU A 361 12.27 -0.57 38.53
CA LEU A 361 13.46 -0.75 37.68
C LEU A 361 14.06 0.59 37.26
N SER A 362 13.21 1.53 36.85
CA SER A 362 13.64 2.88 36.49
C SER A 362 14.30 3.62 37.64
N GLU A 363 13.75 3.54 38.82
CA GLU A 363 14.33 4.15 40.05
C GLU A 363 15.68 3.54 40.40
N LEU A 364 15.79 2.19 40.37
CA LEU A 364 17.04 1.49 40.61
C LEU A 364 18.13 1.89 39.60
N ILE A 365 17.78 2.02 38.32
CA ILE A 365 18.72 2.49 37.29
C ILE A 365 19.15 3.92 37.57
N LYS A 366 18.21 4.84 37.85
CA LYS A 366 18.50 6.27 38.09
C LYS A 366 19.33 6.51 39.37
N THR A 367 19.14 5.70 40.37
CA THR A 367 19.88 5.82 41.65
C THR A 367 21.24 5.13 41.63
N THR A 368 21.53 4.38 40.58
CA THR A 368 22.83 3.69 40.44
C THR A 368 23.92 4.69 40.08
N THR A 369 24.85 4.92 40.99
CA THR A 369 26.06 5.75 40.78
C THR A 369 27.23 4.99 40.19
N ALA A 370 27.15 3.67 40.12
CA ALA A 370 28.18 2.80 39.55
C ALA A 370 28.25 2.94 38.03
N ARG A 371 29.45 2.73 37.45
CA ARG A 371 29.67 2.72 35.99
C ARG A 371 28.96 1.61 35.26
N SER A 372 28.42 0.64 35.96
CA SER A 372 27.71 -0.50 35.36
C SER A 372 26.46 -0.83 36.15
N ILE A 373 25.43 -1.24 35.42
CA ILE A 373 24.15 -1.75 35.94
C ILE A 373 24.13 -3.24 35.64
N MET A 374 23.94 -4.07 36.63
CA MET A 374 23.82 -5.52 36.47
C MET A 374 22.34 -5.92 36.48
N LEU A 375 21.88 -6.51 35.41
CA LEU A 375 20.55 -7.09 35.31
C LEU A 375 20.67 -8.63 35.30
N GLU A 376 19.96 -9.30 36.18
CA GLU A 376 19.76 -10.74 36.05
C GLU A 376 18.51 -11.00 35.25
N VAL A 377 18.67 -11.69 34.11
CA VAL A 377 17.60 -11.93 33.14
C VAL A 377 17.42 -13.44 32.98
N GLU A 378 16.19 -13.90 33.08
CA GLU A 378 15.82 -15.29 32.77
C GLU A 378 15.21 -15.35 31.36
N SER A 379 15.87 -16.07 30.46
CA SER A 379 15.44 -16.26 29.07
C SER A 379 15.53 -17.75 28.71
N HIS A 380 14.44 -18.33 28.25
CA HIS A 380 14.35 -19.76 27.89
C HIS A 380 14.80 -20.71 29.01
N GLY A 381 14.48 -20.38 30.28
CA GLY A 381 14.84 -21.16 31.43
C GLY A 381 16.32 -21.04 31.89
N LEU A 382 17.09 -20.18 31.24
CA LEU A 382 18.48 -19.88 31.57
C LEU A 382 18.59 -18.49 32.19
N ARG A 383 19.27 -18.40 33.33
CA ARG A 383 19.59 -17.13 33.98
C ARG A 383 20.91 -16.59 33.46
N ARG A 384 20.93 -15.33 33.10
CA ARG A 384 22.09 -14.61 32.57
C ARG A 384 22.25 -13.29 33.30
N ILE A 385 23.49 -12.91 33.54
CA ILE A 385 23.82 -11.56 34.04
C ILE A 385 24.14 -10.71 32.84
N VAL A 386 23.39 -9.65 32.66
CA VAL A 386 23.58 -8.63 31.63
C VAL A 386 24.18 -7.41 32.31
N VAL A 387 25.32 -6.95 31.83
CA VAL A 387 25.97 -5.74 32.33
C VAL A 387 25.76 -4.60 31.35
N LEU A 388 25.06 -3.56 31.80
CA LEU A 388 24.88 -2.33 31.05
C LEU A 388 25.91 -1.29 31.52
N LEU A 389 26.52 -0.57 30.62
CA LEU A 389 27.35 0.59 30.93
C LEU A 389 26.44 1.77 31.26
N ASN A 390 26.66 2.37 32.41
CA ASN A 390 25.94 3.56 32.86
C ASN A 390 26.67 4.82 32.38
N ASP A 391 26.52 5.11 31.05
CA ASP A 391 27.20 6.23 30.37
C ASP A 391 26.33 7.49 30.33
N GLY A 392 25.42 7.67 31.29
CA GLY A 392 24.49 8.79 31.30
C GLY A 392 23.27 8.59 30.40
N GLU A 393 22.97 7.36 30.04
CA GLU A 393 21.78 7.02 29.25
C GLU A 393 20.48 7.33 30.01
N THR A 394 19.44 7.70 29.27
CA THR A 394 18.15 8.05 29.85
C THR A 394 17.27 6.82 30.06
N VAL A 395 16.50 6.86 31.15
CA VAL A 395 15.39 5.90 31.38
C VAL A 395 14.08 6.64 31.26
N THR A 396 13.26 6.24 30.33
CA THR A 396 11.91 6.77 30.14
C THR A 396 10.90 5.67 30.47
N VAL A 397 9.94 5.95 31.36
CA VAL A 397 8.85 5.03 31.70
C VAL A 397 7.55 5.57 31.13
N HIS A 398 6.83 4.71 30.43
CA HIS A 398 5.52 4.99 29.89
C HIS A 398 4.49 4.19 30.72
N PRO A 399 3.54 4.85 31.37
CA PRO A 399 2.52 4.17 32.16
C PRO A 399 1.61 3.32 31.29
N ALA A 400 0.96 2.34 31.91
CA ALA A 400 -0.07 1.56 31.23
C ALA A 400 -1.24 2.46 30.83
N GLU A 401 -1.71 2.29 29.60
CA GLU A 401 -2.89 2.99 29.10
C GLU A 401 -4.13 2.15 29.32
N THR A 402 -5.16 2.74 29.90
CA THR A 402 -6.43 2.09 30.15
C THR A 402 -7.52 2.64 29.23
N VAL A 403 -8.40 1.77 28.77
CA VAL A 403 -9.57 2.12 27.97
C VAL A 403 -10.84 1.56 28.58
N GLN A 404 -11.93 2.26 28.34
CA GLN A 404 -13.26 1.74 28.67
C GLN A 404 -13.74 0.86 27.50
N ARG A 405 -14.17 -0.36 27.83
CA ARG A 405 -14.68 -1.34 26.85
C ARG A 405 -16.06 -1.81 27.22
N VAL A 406 -16.79 -2.23 26.21
CA VAL A 406 -18.09 -2.89 26.32
C VAL A 406 -18.05 -4.35 25.85
N GLY A 407 -16.97 -4.73 25.15
CA GLY A 407 -16.75 -6.09 24.65
C GLY A 407 -17.59 -6.42 23.42
N ILE A 408 -17.69 -5.50 22.47
CA ILE A 408 -18.38 -5.67 21.19
C ILE A 408 -17.39 -5.72 20.04
N ALA A 409 -17.49 -6.74 19.21
CA ALA A 409 -16.84 -6.80 17.91
C ALA A 409 -17.84 -6.41 16.81
N PHE A 410 -17.44 -5.49 15.94
CA PHE A 410 -18.27 -4.99 14.85
C PHE A 410 -17.93 -5.67 13.54
N ALA A 411 -18.95 -6.00 12.76
CA ALA A 411 -18.79 -6.48 11.40
C ALA A 411 -18.08 -5.42 10.54
N GLN A 412 -17.10 -5.87 9.77
CA GLN A 412 -16.60 -5.10 8.64
C GLN A 412 -17.36 -5.55 7.39
N PRO A 413 -18.47 -4.89 7.03
CA PRO A 413 -19.27 -5.35 5.91
C PRO A 413 -18.45 -5.21 4.61
N MET A 414 -18.02 -6.34 4.09
CA MET A 414 -17.45 -6.44 2.77
C MET A 414 -18.58 -6.63 1.77
N ARG A 415 -18.68 -5.75 0.78
CA ARG A 415 -19.63 -5.91 -0.33
C ARG A 415 -18.89 -6.37 -1.58
N THR A 416 -19.53 -7.28 -2.30
CA THR A 416 -19.05 -7.67 -3.62
C THR A 416 -19.58 -6.65 -4.64
N VAL A 417 -18.67 -5.99 -5.32
CA VAL A 417 -18.98 -4.98 -6.34
C VAL A 417 -18.74 -5.57 -7.72
N HIS A 418 -19.76 -5.57 -8.56
CA HIS A 418 -19.72 -6.01 -9.94
C HIS A 418 -19.63 -4.78 -10.87
N GLU A 419 -18.45 -4.18 -10.95
CA GLU A 419 -18.23 -3.05 -11.84
C GLU A 419 -18.12 -3.51 -13.29
N SER A 420 -18.85 -2.85 -14.21
CA SER A 420 -18.81 -3.21 -15.62
C SER A 420 -17.38 -3.10 -16.19
N PRO A 421 -16.98 -3.92 -17.16
CA PRO A 421 -15.66 -3.86 -17.78
C PRO A 421 -15.31 -2.46 -18.31
N PHE A 422 -16.27 -1.78 -18.92
CA PHE A 422 -16.07 -0.40 -19.41
C PHE A 422 -15.86 0.61 -18.27
N GLY A 423 -16.56 0.44 -17.13
CA GLY A 423 -16.34 1.26 -15.93
C GLY A 423 -14.92 1.09 -15.38
N GLN A 424 -14.47 -0.17 -15.27
CA GLN A 424 -13.11 -0.50 -14.85
C GLN A 424 -12.06 0.13 -15.79
N PHE A 425 -12.27 0.06 -17.11
CA PHE A 425 -11.40 0.67 -18.10
C PHE A 425 -11.36 2.19 -17.97
N LYS A 426 -12.51 2.85 -17.90
CA LYS A 426 -12.59 4.30 -17.73
C LYS A 426 -11.79 4.77 -16.51
N LYS A 427 -11.94 4.07 -15.38
CA LYS A 427 -11.21 4.39 -14.14
C LYS A 427 -9.71 4.16 -14.28
N ALA A 428 -9.29 3.03 -14.86
CA ALA A 428 -7.89 2.71 -15.03
C ALA A 428 -7.18 3.71 -15.97
N VAL A 429 -7.78 3.99 -17.14
CA VAL A 429 -7.26 4.95 -18.10
C VAL A 429 -7.18 6.35 -17.47
N GLY A 430 -8.28 6.81 -16.84
CA GLY A 430 -8.31 8.10 -16.16
C GLY A 430 -7.23 8.22 -15.09
N SER A 431 -7.10 7.22 -14.23
CA SER A 431 -6.07 7.18 -13.18
C SER A 431 -4.64 7.21 -13.74
N THR A 432 -4.39 6.55 -14.87
CA THR A 432 -3.09 6.55 -15.52
C THR A 432 -2.73 7.96 -16.02
N PHE A 433 -3.63 8.62 -16.73
CA PHE A 433 -3.38 9.97 -17.24
C PHE A 433 -3.26 11.00 -16.11
N GLU A 434 -4.06 10.88 -15.05
CA GLU A 434 -3.93 11.71 -13.85
C GLU A 434 -2.53 11.55 -13.22
N THR A 435 -2.07 10.31 -13.05
CA THR A 435 -0.74 10.04 -12.47
C THR A 435 0.37 10.59 -13.36
N LEU A 436 0.29 10.39 -14.67
CA LEU A 436 1.25 10.96 -15.63
C LEU A 436 1.23 12.49 -15.60
N GLY A 437 0.05 13.11 -15.51
CA GLY A 437 -0.11 14.55 -15.34
C GLY A 437 0.56 15.07 -14.07
N CYS A 438 0.39 14.36 -12.95
CA CYS A 438 1.04 14.70 -11.69
C CYS A 438 2.57 14.61 -11.76
N LEU A 439 3.13 13.64 -12.48
CA LEU A 439 4.57 13.49 -12.65
C LEU A 439 5.22 14.66 -13.41
N VAL A 440 4.49 15.26 -14.35
CA VAL A 440 4.97 16.40 -15.15
C VAL A 440 4.70 17.74 -14.44
N ASN A 441 3.71 17.79 -13.56
CA ASN A 441 3.34 19.01 -12.85
C ASN A 441 4.34 19.32 -11.72
N ARG A 442 4.96 20.51 -11.78
CA ARG A 442 5.92 20.97 -10.76
C ARG A 442 5.32 21.11 -9.36
N ASN A 443 4.04 21.43 -9.30
CA ASN A 443 3.29 21.65 -8.06
C ASN A 443 2.76 20.36 -7.44
N SER A 444 2.95 19.21 -8.09
CA SER A 444 2.57 17.92 -7.54
C SER A 444 3.61 17.42 -6.54
N ASP A 445 3.17 16.83 -5.43
CA ASP A 445 4.05 16.11 -4.50
C ASP A 445 4.39 14.71 -5.01
N VAL A 446 3.65 14.19 -6.01
CA VAL A 446 3.95 12.92 -6.69
C VAL A 446 5.15 13.11 -7.61
N LYS A 447 6.24 12.39 -7.33
CA LYS A 447 7.52 12.46 -8.04
C LYS A 447 7.90 11.09 -8.60
N MET A 448 8.89 11.05 -9.48
CA MET A 448 9.41 9.80 -10.09
C MET A 448 9.81 8.75 -9.05
N LYS A 449 10.29 9.18 -7.86
CA LYS A 449 10.61 8.26 -6.75
C LYS A 449 9.40 7.46 -6.25
N HIS A 450 8.16 7.91 -6.48
CA HIS A 450 6.95 7.21 -6.07
C HIS A 450 6.47 6.17 -7.10
N LEU A 451 7.08 6.14 -8.29
CA LEU A 451 6.82 5.08 -9.25
C LEU A 451 7.26 3.73 -8.71
N MET A 452 6.54 2.71 -9.13
CA MET A 452 6.83 1.33 -8.76
C MET A 452 7.49 0.62 -9.94
N GLY A 453 8.64 0.01 -9.70
CA GLY A 453 9.35 -0.80 -10.67
C GLY A 453 8.95 -2.28 -10.64
N ALA A 454 9.66 -3.11 -11.40
CA ALA A 454 9.38 -4.54 -11.46
C ALA A 454 9.42 -5.24 -10.09
N PRO A 455 10.38 -4.99 -9.18
CA PRO A 455 10.37 -5.60 -7.85
C PRO A 455 9.15 -5.22 -7.01
N GLY A 456 8.75 -3.94 -7.06
CA GLY A 456 7.56 -3.46 -6.36
C GLY A 456 6.27 -4.08 -6.90
N ILE A 457 6.12 -4.13 -8.23
CA ILE A 457 4.98 -4.77 -8.91
C ILE A 457 4.89 -6.25 -8.52
N MET A 458 6.01 -6.99 -8.58
CA MET A 458 6.04 -8.40 -8.21
C MET A 458 5.64 -8.61 -6.75
N ARG A 459 6.09 -7.76 -5.83
CA ARG A 459 5.70 -7.84 -4.42
C ARG A 459 4.19 -7.64 -4.22
N VAL A 460 3.60 -6.67 -4.91
CA VAL A 460 2.14 -6.44 -4.86
C VAL A 460 1.37 -7.62 -5.44
N LEU A 461 1.81 -8.14 -6.59
CA LEU A 461 1.22 -9.34 -7.20
C LEU A 461 1.28 -10.56 -6.28
N HIS A 462 2.44 -10.81 -5.67
CA HIS A 462 2.61 -11.89 -4.70
C HIS A 462 1.66 -11.74 -3.51
N ARG A 463 1.59 -10.54 -2.92
CA ARG A 463 0.69 -10.26 -1.80
C ARG A 463 -0.78 -10.49 -2.17
N PHE A 464 -1.25 -9.93 -3.28
CA PHE A 464 -2.64 -10.12 -3.71
C PHE A 464 -2.96 -11.56 -4.09
N SER A 465 -2.00 -12.33 -4.62
CA SER A 465 -2.21 -13.74 -4.94
C SER A 465 -2.40 -14.63 -3.70
N ILE A 466 -1.88 -14.20 -2.56
CA ILE A 466 -2.05 -14.88 -1.26
C ILE A 466 -3.31 -14.41 -0.54
N ASP A 467 -3.57 -13.09 -0.57
CA ASP A 467 -4.62 -12.48 0.25
C ASP A 467 -6.00 -12.55 -0.41
N ASP A 468 -6.11 -12.16 -1.69
CA ASP A 468 -7.39 -12.15 -2.42
C ASP A 468 -7.15 -12.16 -3.94
N PHE A 469 -7.45 -13.30 -4.55
CA PHE A 469 -7.31 -13.49 -6.01
C PHE A 469 -8.11 -12.47 -6.85
N ARG A 470 -9.20 -11.92 -6.31
CA ARG A 470 -10.00 -10.88 -6.98
C ARG A 470 -9.24 -9.55 -7.08
N ARG A 471 -8.49 -9.21 -6.02
CA ARG A 471 -7.58 -8.04 -6.04
C ARG A 471 -6.42 -8.25 -7.01
N LEU A 472 -5.94 -9.47 -7.13
CA LEU A 472 -4.94 -9.82 -8.14
C LEU A 472 -5.49 -9.55 -9.55
N LEU A 473 -6.69 -10.04 -9.88
CA LEU A 473 -7.33 -9.78 -11.19
C LEU A 473 -7.52 -8.28 -11.44
N TRP A 474 -8.00 -7.55 -10.46
CA TRP A 474 -8.17 -6.10 -10.54
C TRP A 474 -6.85 -5.37 -10.83
N PHE A 475 -5.79 -5.75 -10.12
CA PHE A 475 -4.47 -5.16 -10.34
C PHE A 475 -3.92 -5.49 -11.73
N MET A 476 -4.18 -6.71 -12.22
CA MET A 476 -3.79 -7.13 -13.56
C MET A 476 -4.51 -6.36 -14.68
N VAL A 477 -5.79 -6.01 -14.48
CA VAL A 477 -6.51 -5.12 -15.40
C VAL A 477 -5.79 -3.77 -15.51
N ILE A 478 -5.48 -3.15 -14.36
CA ILE A 478 -4.78 -1.86 -14.33
C ILE A 478 -3.38 -1.98 -14.95
N LEU A 479 -2.63 -3.01 -14.60
CA LEU A 479 -1.27 -3.22 -15.09
C LEU A 479 -1.23 -3.33 -16.61
N ASN A 480 -2.13 -4.12 -17.23
CA ASN A 480 -2.17 -4.30 -18.67
C ASN A 480 -2.63 -3.03 -19.40
N ILE A 481 -3.56 -2.28 -18.84
CA ILE A 481 -3.96 -0.97 -19.40
C ILE A 481 -2.78 0.01 -19.34
N ASN A 482 -2.09 0.10 -18.19
CA ASN A 482 -0.92 0.96 -18.04
C ASN A 482 0.19 0.57 -19.01
N LEU A 483 0.46 -0.74 -19.14
CA LEU A 483 1.47 -1.25 -20.08
C LEU A 483 1.11 -0.88 -21.53
N ALA A 484 -0.15 -0.98 -21.93
CA ALA A 484 -0.60 -0.59 -23.25
C ALA A 484 -0.43 0.91 -23.50
N ILE A 485 -0.82 1.77 -22.54
CA ILE A 485 -0.71 3.22 -22.65
C ILE A 485 0.77 3.64 -22.72
N LEU A 486 1.59 3.13 -21.80
CA LEU A 486 3.01 3.48 -21.72
C LEU A 486 3.76 3.05 -22.98
N ASN A 487 3.51 1.83 -23.50
CA ASN A 487 4.16 1.35 -24.70
C ASN A 487 3.78 2.14 -25.96
N LEU A 488 2.60 2.79 -25.99
CA LEU A 488 2.19 3.66 -27.10
C LEU A 488 2.75 5.09 -27.01
N LEU A 489 3.44 5.46 -25.91
CA LEU A 489 4.10 6.76 -25.84
C LEU A 489 5.19 6.89 -26.91
N PRO A 490 5.37 8.08 -27.52
CA PRO A 490 6.36 8.30 -28.58
C PRO A 490 7.80 8.36 -28.05
N ILE A 491 8.20 7.32 -27.32
CA ILE A 491 9.53 7.18 -26.72
C ILE A 491 10.31 6.15 -27.55
N PRO A 492 11.52 6.45 -28.02
CA PRO A 492 12.27 5.63 -28.96
C PRO A 492 12.56 4.17 -28.58
N VAL A 493 12.43 3.83 -27.30
CA VAL A 493 12.67 2.47 -26.76
C VAL A 493 11.37 1.65 -26.68
N LEU A 494 10.22 2.30 -26.80
CA LEU A 494 8.90 1.70 -26.72
C LEU A 494 8.30 1.53 -28.12
N ASP A 495 7.22 0.76 -28.23
CA ASP A 495 6.52 0.51 -29.50
C ASP A 495 6.06 1.81 -30.19
N GLY A 496 5.61 2.79 -29.39
CA GLY A 496 5.25 4.12 -29.87
C GLY A 496 6.41 4.87 -30.54
N GLY A 497 7.66 4.56 -30.17
CA GLY A 497 8.84 5.08 -30.83
C GLY A 497 9.00 4.55 -32.25
N HIS A 498 8.70 3.28 -32.50
CA HIS A 498 8.69 2.71 -33.84
C HIS A 498 7.62 3.37 -34.73
N ILE A 499 6.45 3.69 -34.14
CA ILE A 499 5.39 4.46 -34.84
C ILE A 499 5.89 5.86 -35.15
N LEU A 500 6.53 6.53 -34.18
CA LEU A 500 7.09 7.87 -34.37
C LEU A 500 8.11 7.89 -35.51
N PHE A 501 9.06 6.95 -35.52
CA PHE A 501 10.05 6.85 -36.61
C PHE A 501 9.38 6.57 -37.96
N ALA A 502 8.39 5.67 -38.01
CA ALA A 502 7.65 5.39 -39.25
C ALA A 502 6.90 6.62 -39.77
N VAL A 503 6.30 7.42 -38.88
CA VAL A 503 5.63 8.70 -39.26
C VAL A 503 6.64 9.70 -39.78
N ILE A 504 7.79 9.88 -39.16
CA ILE A 504 8.87 10.77 -39.60
C ILE A 504 9.38 10.35 -41.00
N GLU A 505 9.61 9.06 -41.24
CA GLU A 505 10.03 8.52 -42.53
C GLU A 505 9.00 8.83 -43.63
N LYS A 506 7.70 8.62 -43.29
CA LYS A 506 6.61 8.92 -44.23
C LYS A 506 6.53 10.40 -44.58
N LEU A 507 6.66 11.30 -43.61
CA LEU A 507 6.65 12.75 -43.83
C LEU A 507 7.86 13.22 -44.66
N ARG A 508 9.04 12.67 -44.35
CA ARG A 508 10.29 12.98 -45.08
C ARG A 508 10.34 12.36 -46.49
N ARG A 509 9.50 11.37 -46.77
CA ARG A 509 9.54 10.53 -47.98
C ARG A 509 10.90 9.86 -48.23
N LYS A 510 11.70 9.71 -47.20
CA LYS A 510 13.03 9.06 -47.23
C LYS A 510 13.23 8.29 -45.93
N PRO A 511 13.84 7.10 -45.98
CA PRO A 511 14.15 6.35 -44.77
C PRO A 511 15.12 7.13 -43.88
N LEU A 512 15.00 6.97 -42.60
CA LEU A 512 15.96 7.50 -41.63
C LEU A 512 17.26 6.72 -41.71
N PRO A 513 18.43 7.39 -41.62
CA PRO A 513 19.70 6.69 -41.59
C PRO A 513 19.76 5.72 -40.37
N PRO A 514 20.10 4.44 -40.56
CA PRO A 514 20.13 3.46 -39.45
C PRO A 514 21.01 3.92 -38.30
N LYS A 515 22.15 4.56 -38.57
CA LYS A 515 23.04 5.13 -37.56
C LYS A 515 22.36 6.17 -36.66
N CYS A 516 21.47 6.97 -37.22
CA CYS A 516 20.72 8.00 -36.49
C CYS A 516 19.67 7.36 -35.57
N ILE A 517 18.91 6.37 -36.05
CA ILE A 517 17.93 5.62 -35.26
C ILE A 517 18.64 4.92 -34.09
N LEU A 518 19.74 4.19 -34.37
CA LEU A 518 20.53 3.52 -33.36
C LEU A 518 21.12 4.50 -32.33
N GLY A 519 21.64 5.64 -32.76
CA GLY A 519 22.15 6.67 -31.86
C GLY A 519 21.08 7.18 -30.89
N ILE A 520 19.90 7.52 -31.41
CA ILE A 520 18.75 7.97 -30.59
C ILE A 520 18.31 6.84 -29.66
N GLN A 521 18.11 5.62 -30.17
CA GLN A 521 17.70 4.48 -29.36
C GLN A 521 18.69 4.20 -28.22
N ASN A 522 20.01 4.20 -28.49
CA ASN A 522 21.03 3.96 -27.46
C ASN A 522 20.97 5.01 -26.34
N VAL A 523 20.78 6.29 -26.66
CA VAL A 523 20.63 7.34 -25.64
C VAL A 523 19.40 7.06 -24.79
N PHE A 524 18.26 6.75 -25.40
CA PHE A 524 17.03 6.45 -24.65
C PHE A 524 17.12 5.14 -23.87
N VAL A 525 17.80 4.10 -24.37
CA VAL A 525 18.08 2.87 -23.62
C VAL A 525 18.87 3.18 -22.37
N MET A 526 19.93 3.99 -22.45
CA MET A 526 20.74 4.37 -21.29
C MET A 526 19.91 5.18 -20.28
N LEU A 527 19.09 6.12 -20.75
CA LEU A 527 18.18 6.87 -19.88
C LEU A 527 17.16 5.95 -19.20
N PHE A 528 16.60 5.00 -19.96
CA PHE A 528 15.62 4.03 -19.43
C PHE A 528 16.24 3.09 -18.40
N LEU A 529 17.45 2.58 -18.67
CA LEU A 529 18.19 1.76 -17.70
C LEU A 529 18.53 2.56 -16.44
N GLY A 530 18.93 3.83 -16.58
CA GLY A 530 19.13 4.73 -15.46
C GLY A 530 17.86 4.95 -14.64
N LEU A 531 16.73 5.17 -15.31
CA LEU A 531 15.42 5.29 -14.65
C LEU A 531 15.02 3.99 -13.96
N MET A 532 15.22 2.83 -14.60
CA MET A 532 14.94 1.53 -13.98
C MET A 532 15.79 1.32 -12.73
N ALA A 533 17.08 1.59 -12.80
CA ALA A 533 17.99 1.47 -11.64
C ALA A 533 17.54 2.40 -10.50
N TYR A 534 17.17 3.64 -10.82
CA TYR A 534 16.63 4.61 -9.87
C TYR A 534 15.35 4.09 -9.19
N VAL A 535 14.37 3.61 -9.95
CA VAL A 535 13.11 3.11 -9.41
C VAL A 535 13.33 1.84 -8.58
N ILE A 536 14.19 0.90 -9.03
CA ILE A 536 14.55 -0.30 -8.27
C ILE A 536 15.20 0.07 -6.94
N PHE A 537 16.11 1.05 -6.93
CA PHE A 537 16.75 1.53 -5.71
C PHE A 537 15.70 2.01 -4.69
N PHE A 538 14.71 2.80 -5.13
CA PHE A 538 13.63 3.26 -4.25
C PHE A 538 12.67 2.15 -3.85
N ASP A 539 12.39 1.17 -4.70
CA ASP A 539 11.59 -0.01 -4.35
C ASP A 539 12.24 -0.83 -3.23
N LEU A 540 13.56 -1.06 -3.31
CA LEU A 540 14.31 -1.78 -2.27
C LEU A 540 14.32 -1.00 -0.94
N ARG A 541 14.51 0.32 -1.00
CA ARG A 541 14.43 1.15 0.20
C ARG A 541 13.03 1.19 0.81
N ARG A 542 11.98 1.24 0.00
CA ARG A 542 10.60 1.12 0.50
C ARG A 542 10.36 -0.22 1.15
N TRP A 543 10.83 -1.29 0.54
CA TRP A 543 10.74 -2.61 1.15
C TRP A 543 11.43 -2.66 2.51
N GLN A 544 12.64 -2.13 2.62
CA GLN A 544 13.34 -2.03 3.91
C GLN A 544 12.51 -1.24 4.94
N GLY A 545 11.93 -0.10 4.53
CA GLY A 545 11.06 0.70 5.40
C GLY A 545 9.78 -0.02 5.81
N ASP A 546 9.16 -0.79 4.91
CA ASP A 546 7.97 -1.59 5.22
C ASP A 546 8.29 -2.69 6.22
N VAL A 547 9.43 -3.40 6.08
CA VAL A 547 9.91 -4.41 7.04
C VAL A 547 10.15 -3.78 8.42
N GLN A 548 10.75 -2.59 8.48
CA GLN A 548 10.93 -1.87 9.74
C GLN A 548 9.59 -1.46 10.37
N SER A 549 8.65 -0.98 9.56
CA SER A 549 7.31 -0.60 10.03
C SER A 549 6.53 -1.81 10.54
N GLU A 550 6.60 -2.96 9.84
CA GLU A 550 5.99 -4.21 10.30
C GLU A 550 6.63 -4.71 11.61
N ALA A 551 7.94 -4.62 11.74
CA ALA A 551 8.64 -4.96 12.98
C ALA A 551 8.21 -4.04 14.14
N ALA A 552 8.11 -2.73 13.90
CA ALA A 552 7.61 -1.77 14.86
C ALA A 552 6.15 -2.06 15.26
N GLN A 553 5.30 -2.41 14.29
CA GLN A 553 3.91 -2.77 14.55
C GLN A 553 3.79 -4.04 15.38
N ARG A 554 4.50 -5.12 15.05
CA ARG A 554 4.55 -6.36 15.85
C ARG A 554 5.01 -6.10 17.28
N ARG A 555 5.91 -5.13 17.46
CA ARG A 555 6.36 -4.69 18.76
C ARG A 555 5.25 -3.99 19.55
N LEU A 556 4.52 -3.06 18.91
CA LEU A 556 3.34 -2.44 19.52
C LEU A 556 2.26 -3.47 19.86
N GLU A 557 2.07 -4.48 19.01
CA GLU A 557 1.15 -5.59 19.27
C GLU A 557 1.54 -6.39 20.52
N LYS A 558 2.85 -6.61 20.78
CA LYS A 558 3.33 -7.24 22.02
C LYS A 558 3.05 -6.39 23.28
N LEU A 559 3.05 -5.07 23.14
CA LEU A 559 2.68 -4.16 24.24
C LEU A 559 1.17 -4.12 24.48
N GLN A 560 0.36 -4.41 23.47
CA GLN A 560 -1.09 -4.51 23.64
C GLN A 560 -1.44 -5.76 24.43
N VAL A 561 -2.34 -5.62 25.38
CA VAL A 561 -2.88 -6.78 26.09
C VAL A 561 -3.75 -7.55 25.10
N PRO A 562 -3.46 -8.86 24.85
CA PRO A 562 -4.26 -9.63 23.92
C PRO A 562 -5.72 -9.65 24.37
N VAL A 563 -6.62 -9.29 23.49
CA VAL A 563 -8.04 -9.54 23.70
C VAL A 563 -8.23 -11.04 23.55
N HIS A 564 -8.35 -11.75 24.65
CA HIS A 564 -8.66 -13.17 24.63
C HIS A 564 -10.09 -13.35 24.08
N MET A 565 -10.20 -13.50 22.75
CA MET A 565 -11.32 -14.23 22.18
C MET A 565 -11.09 -15.71 22.46
N LYS A 566 -11.68 -16.21 23.56
CA LYS A 566 -11.80 -17.64 23.78
C LYS A 566 -13.01 -18.20 23.06
#